data_ba0f6d8c9c709fcb12c28c25b4638b3e
#
_entry.id   ba0f6d8c9c709fcb12c28c25b4638b3e
#
_cell.length_a   1.000
_cell.length_b   1.000
_cell.length_c   1.000
_cell.angle_alpha   90.00
_cell.angle_beta   90.00
_cell.angle_gamma   90.00
#
_symmetry.space_group_name_H-M   'P 1'
#
loop_
_entity.id
_entity.type
_entity.pdbx_description
1 polymer ?
#
loop_
_entity_poly.entity_id
_entity_poly.type
_entity_poly.pdbx_seq_one_letter_code
_entity_poly.pdbx_strand_id
1 'polypeptide(L)'
;PGAHTWQRMYGCDLLEDNSTRGYYQYAYDERDFIAFDMDTMTFTAADAGAQITKRKWEEDGAEAEQWKQYLKNTCIEWLRKYVSYGRAVLER
;
A
#
# COMPACT_ATOMS: atom_id res chain seq x y z
N PRO A 1 14.72 -16.56 22.02
CA PRO A 1 13.68 -16.68 21.02
C PRO A 1 12.37 -16.19 21.60
N GLY A 2 11.87 -15.13 21.09
CA GLY A 2 10.57 -14.63 21.43
C GLY A 2 9.65 -14.74 20.24
N ALA A 3 8.49 -14.16 20.38
CA ALA A 3 7.56 -14.07 19.29
C ALA A 3 8.09 -13.05 18.28
N HIS A 4 7.88 -13.34 17.01
CA HIS A 4 8.21 -12.40 15.95
C HIS A 4 6.94 -11.76 15.46
N THR A 5 7.03 -10.51 14.98
CA THR A 5 5.88 -9.78 14.52
C THR A 5 5.99 -9.44 13.03
N TRP A 6 4.87 -9.58 12.34
CA TRP A 6 4.71 -9.09 10.97
C TRP A 6 3.72 -7.95 11.01
N GLN A 7 4.07 -6.84 10.37
CA GLN A 7 3.19 -5.68 10.27
C GLN A 7 2.96 -5.33 8.81
N ARG A 8 1.72 -5.04 8.49
CA ARG A 8 1.35 -4.64 7.14
C ARG A 8 0.68 -3.27 7.23
N MET A 9 1.19 -2.33 6.46
CA MET A 9 0.62 -0.99 6.39
C MET A 9 0.31 -0.66 4.93
N TYR A 10 -0.91 -0.23 4.67
CA TYR A 10 -1.31 0.16 3.33
C TYR A 10 -2.37 1.25 3.41
N GLY A 11 -2.43 2.05 2.36
CA GLY A 11 -3.40 3.13 2.31
C GLY A 11 -3.20 4.01 1.11
N CYS A 12 -3.97 5.08 1.06
CA CYS A 12 -3.92 6.03 -0.04
C CYS A 12 -4.13 7.45 0.47
N ASP A 13 -3.61 8.42 -0.28
CA ASP A 13 -3.75 9.84 0.01
C ASP A 13 -4.36 10.55 -1.19
N LEU A 14 -5.20 11.53 -0.92
CA LEU A 14 -5.73 12.45 -1.92
C LEU A 14 -5.06 13.80 -1.68
N LEU A 15 -4.29 14.27 -2.64
CA LEU A 15 -3.51 15.49 -2.50
C LEU A 15 -4.30 16.70 -2.95
N GLU A 16 -3.81 17.91 -2.62
CA GLU A 16 -4.51 19.15 -2.89
C GLU A 16 -4.76 19.40 -4.38
N ASP A 17 -3.85 18.91 -5.24
CA ASP A 17 -3.97 19.07 -6.69
C ASP A 17 -4.82 17.96 -7.35
N ASN A 18 -5.57 17.21 -6.55
CA ASN A 18 -6.36 16.05 -6.97
C ASN A 18 -5.55 14.84 -7.41
N SER A 19 -4.23 14.89 -7.28
CA SER A 19 -3.42 13.70 -7.49
C SER A 19 -3.59 12.74 -6.33
N THR A 20 -3.23 11.48 -6.54
CA THR A 20 -3.39 10.44 -5.54
C THR A 20 -2.07 9.72 -5.31
N ARG A 21 -1.90 9.19 -4.12
CA ARG A 21 -0.72 8.42 -3.75
C ARG A 21 -1.18 7.17 -3.00
N GLY A 22 -0.60 6.04 -3.36
CA GLY A 22 -0.89 4.79 -2.66
C GLY A 22 0.38 4.16 -2.15
N TYR A 23 0.26 3.38 -1.09
CA TYR A 23 1.41 2.70 -0.52
C TYR A 23 0.99 1.35 0.06
N TYR A 24 1.92 0.40 0.04
CA TYR A 24 1.80 -0.89 0.67
C TYR A 24 3.19 -1.29 1.16
N GLN A 25 3.30 -1.50 2.46
CA GLN A 25 4.56 -1.83 3.10
C GLN A 25 4.38 -2.99 4.05
N TYR A 26 5.39 -3.84 4.09
CA TYR A 26 5.41 -5.00 4.95
C TYR A 26 6.69 -4.94 5.79
N ALA A 27 6.56 -5.10 7.10
CA ALA A 27 7.69 -5.04 8.02
C ALA A 27 7.77 -6.31 8.86
N TYR A 28 8.97 -6.73 9.17
CA TYR A 28 9.24 -7.87 10.03
C TYR A 28 10.07 -7.41 11.22
N ASP A 29 9.57 -7.65 12.44
CA ASP A 29 10.21 -7.23 13.68
C ASP A 29 10.63 -5.75 13.65
N GLU A 30 9.70 -4.90 13.22
CA GLU A 30 9.87 -3.44 13.14
C GLU A 30 10.91 -2.98 12.12
N ARG A 31 11.35 -3.87 11.22
CA ARG A 31 12.23 -3.52 10.11
C ARG A 31 11.49 -3.66 8.79
N ASP A 32 11.71 -2.72 7.90
CA ASP A 32 11.12 -2.81 6.57
C ASP A 32 11.54 -4.11 5.91
N PHE A 33 10.57 -4.78 5.31
CA PHE A 33 10.82 -6.04 4.63
C PHE A 33 10.59 -5.89 3.12
N ILE A 34 9.42 -5.45 2.72
CA ILE A 34 9.10 -5.27 1.31
C ILE A 34 8.09 -4.14 1.16
N ALA A 35 8.24 -3.36 0.10
CA ALA A 35 7.34 -2.25 -0.22
C ALA A 35 6.95 -2.30 -1.69
N PHE A 36 5.70 -1.93 -1.99
CA PHE A 36 5.19 -1.92 -3.35
C PHE A 36 5.37 -0.55 -3.97
N ASP A 37 5.93 -0.52 -5.19
CA ASP A 37 6.07 0.68 -6.00
C ASP A 37 5.00 0.65 -7.10
N MET A 38 4.03 1.55 -7.01
CA MET A 38 2.93 1.61 -7.98
C MET A 38 3.37 2.13 -9.34
N ASP A 39 4.41 2.95 -9.38
CA ASP A 39 4.87 3.55 -10.64
C ASP A 39 5.49 2.51 -11.55
N THR A 40 6.26 1.59 -10.99
CA THR A 40 6.95 0.56 -11.76
C THR A 40 6.25 -0.80 -11.68
N MET A 41 5.24 -0.93 -10.84
CA MET A 41 4.55 -2.20 -10.59
C MET A 41 5.50 -3.27 -10.05
N THR A 42 6.44 -2.86 -9.23
CA THR A 42 7.44 -3.76 -8.64
C THR A 42 7.45 -3.63 -7.12
N PHE A 43 8.08 -4.60 -6.49
CA PHE A 43 8.29 -4.58 -5.04
C PHE A 43 9.76 -4.29 -4.75
N THR A 44 10.02 -3.48 -3.73
CA THR A 44 11.37 -3.17 -3.27
C THR A 44 11.66 -4.00 -2.04
N ALA A 45 12.68 -4.85 -2.12
CA ALA A 45 13.08 -5.70 -1.01
C ALA A 45 14.18 -5.02 -0.21
N ALA A 46 14.05 -5.04 1.11
CA ALA A 46 15.01 -4.36 1.99
C ALA A 46 16.27 -5.18 2.21
N ASP A 47 16.18 -6.51 2.08
CA ASP A 47 17.34 -7.38 2.32
C ASP A 47 17.26 -8.66 1.47
N ALA A 48 18.22 -9.53 1.65
CA ALA A 48 18.31 -10.77 0.87
C ALA A 48 17.12 -11.71 1.14
N GLY A 49 16.61 -11.73 2.36
CA GLY A 49 15.46 -12.57 2.70
C GLY A 49 14.20 -12.10 1.97
N ALA A 50 14.03 -10.78 1.88
CA ALA A 50 12.88 -10.21 1.18
C ALA A 50 12.98 -10.39 -0.33
N GLN A 51 14.17 -10.58 -0.89
CA GLN A 51 14.33 -10.83 -2.33
C GLN A 51 13.59 -12.08 -2.78
N ILE A 52 13.54 -13.09 -1.94
CA ILE A 52 12.82 -14.33 -2.26
C ILE A 52 11.33 -14.05 -2.40
N THR A 53 10.77 -13.30 -1.46
CA THR A 53 9.35 -12.91 -1.51
C THR A 53 9.07 -11.99 -2.71
N LYS A 54 9.97 -11.04 -2.98
CA LYS A 54 9.87 -10.15 -4.13
C LYS A 54 9.74 -10.94 -5.43
N ARG A 55 10.63 -11.91 -5.67
CA ARG A 55 10.58 -12.73 -6.86
C ARG A 55 9.27 -13.49 -6.98
N LYS A 56 8.83 -14.08 -5.87
CA LYS A 56 7.61 -14.86 -5.84
C LYS A 56 6.38 -14.01 -6.18
N TRP A 57 6.31 -12.81 -5.64
CA TRP A 57 5.17 -11.92 -5.88
C TRP A 57 5.20 -11.29 -7.27
N GLU A 58 6.37 -11.07 -7.84
CA GLU A 58 6.48 -10.49 -9.18
C GLU A 58 6.32 -11.52 -10.29
N GLU A 59 6.55 -12.77 -9.99
CA GLU A 59 6.59 -13.85 -10.99
C GLU A 59 5.27 -14.04 -11.73
N ASP A 60 4.15 -14.03 -11.01
CA ASP A 60 2.85 -14.18 -11.66
C ASP A 60 2.11 -12.85 -11.88
N GLY A 61 2.57 -11.80 -11.24
CA GLY A 61 1.99 -10.46 -11.39
C GLY A 61 0.67 -10.22 -10.69
N ALA A 62 0.06 -11.24 -10.11
CA ALA A 62 -1.27 -11.11 -9.49
C ALA A 62 -1.25 -10.19 -8.27
N GLU A 63 -0.23 -10.28 -7.43
CA GLU A 63 -0.10 -9.44 -6.25
C GLU A 63 -0.01 -7.96 -6.63
N ALA A 64 0.86 -7.64 -7.59
CA ALA A 64 1.05 -6.26 -8.03
C ALA A 64 -0.23 -5.68 -8.62
N GLU A 65 -0.93 -6.45 -9.45
CA GLU A 65 -2.15 -6.02 -10.09
C GLU A 65 -3.26 -5.78 -9.07
N GLN A 66 -3.42 -6.67 -8.09
CA GLN A 66 -4.42 -6.52 -7.04
C GLN A 66 -4.17 -5.27 -6.21
N TRP A 67 -2.93 -5.02 -5.81
CA TRP A 67 -2.60 -3.85 -5.01
C TRP A 67 -2.76 -2.56 -5.80
N LYS A 68 -2.39 -2.57 -7.08
CA LYS A 68 -2.60 -1.42 -7.95
C LYS A 68 -4.09 -1.07 -8.04
N GLN A 69 -4.93 -2.07 -8.29
CA GLN A 69 -6.38 -1.84 -8.39
C GLN A 69 -6.94 -1.30 -7.07
N TYR A 70 -6.55 -1.88 -5.96
CA TYR A 70 -7.02 -1.42 -4.67
C TYR A 70 -6.59 0.03 -4.39
N LEU A 71 -5.29 0.31 -4.53
CA LEU A 71 -4.73 1.60 -4.13
C LEU A 71 -5.18 2.74 -5.05
N LYS A 72 -5.31 2.50 -6.35
CA LYS A 72 -5.72 3.53 -7.30
C LYS A 72 -7.24 3.75 -7.36
N ASN A 73 -8.01 2.70 -7.14
CA ASN A 73 -9.46 2.77 -7.34
C ASN A 73 -10.23 2.64 -6.05
N THR A 74 -10.24 1.45 -5.45
CA THR A 74 -11.07 1.18 -4.27
C THR A 74 -10.74 2.07 -3.09
N CYS A 75 -9.47 2.20 -2.77
CA CYS A 75 -9.02 3.03 -1.65
C CYS A 75 -9.39 4.50 -1.85
N ILE A 76 -9.15 5.02 -3.05
CA ILE A 76 -9.45 6.42 -3.36
C ILE A 76 -10.96 6.68 -3.35
N GLU A 77 -11.77 5.75 -3.85
CA GLU A 77 -13.23 5.89 -3.81
C GLU A 77 -13.72 6.01 -2.36
N TRP A 78 -13.24 5.17 -1.47
CA TRP A 78 -13.59 5.25 -0.06
C TRP A 78 -13.12 6.56 0.57
N LEU A 79 -11.90 6.98 0.25
CA LEU A 79 -11.36 8.22 0.79
C LEU A 79 -12.20 9.42 0.35
N ARG A 80 -12.60 9.49 -0.92
CA ARG A 80 -13.46 10.57 -1.43
C ARG A 80 -14.79 10.60 -0.71
N LYS A 81 -15.37 9.45 -0.43
CA LYS A 81 -16.61 9.36 0.33
C LYS A 81 -16.45 9.92 1.75
N TYR A 82 -15.37 9.55 2.43
CA TYR A 82 -15.11 10.04 3.78
C TYR A 82 -14.92 11.56 3.79
N VAL A 83 -14.20 12.10 2.82
CA VAL A 83 -14.00 13.55 2.70
C VAL A 83 -15.34 14.25 2.49
N SER A 84 -16.21 13.70 1.63
CA SER A 84 -17.56 14.26 1.39
C SER A 84 -18.41 14.25 2.65
N TYR A 85 -18.40 13.16 3.39
CA TYR A 85 -19.15 13.08 4.64
C TYR A 85 -18.62 14.07 5.68
N GLY A 86 -17.31 14.19 5.81
CA GLY A 86 -16.71 15.14 6.73
C GLY A 86 -17.07 16.57 6.39
N ARG A 87 -17.05 16.91 5.11
CA ARG A 87 -17.45 18.24 4.64
C ARG A 87 -18.92 18.53 4.97
N ALA A 88 -19.79 17.57 4.71
CA ALA A 88 -21.22 17.73 4.99
C ALA A 88 -21.46 17.96 6.48
N VAL A 89 -20.74 17.28 7.35
CA VAL A 89 -20.86 17.46 8.80
C VAL A 89 -20.36 18.84 9.21
N LEU A 90 -19.24 19.29 8.65
CA LEU A 90 -18.67 20.59 9.01
C LEU A 90 -19.52 21.78 8.53
N GLU A 91 -20.26 21.61 7.44
CA GLU A 91 -21.09 22.66 6.87
C GLU A 91 -22.48 22.77 7.53
N ARG A 92 -22.79 21.91 8.46
CA ARG A 92 -24.05 21.97 9.20
C ARG A 92 -24.03 23.05 10.28
#